data_99b148284386cc355b00668aaffdfb4f
#
_entry.id   99b148284386cc355b00668aaffdfb4f
#
_cell.length_a   1.000
_cell.length_b   1.000
_cell.length_c   1.000
_cell.angle_alpha   90.00
_cell.angle_beta   90.00
_cell.angle_gamma   90.00
#
_symmetry.space_group_name_H-M   'P 1'
#
loop_
_entity.id
_entity.type
_entity.pdbx_description
1 polymer ?
#
loop_
_entity_poly.entity_id
_entity_poly.type
_entity_poly.pdbx_seq_one_letter_code
_entity_poly.pdbx_strand_id
1 'polypeptide(L)'
;KSQALPQVNATGSLTYNPILQLSAVPGDLAGQPGTTLLIPFGQKWNSAASVTLSQTLFDKSVFTALKAAKTTREYYDILAGFTDEQVIEQVASQYYQVLVQRQQLVVIDSNIAITTRVKNIIEGQYKNGLAKKIDLDRSRVNLSNLQARRQQLLNAVQLQENVLKFLMGISIETPIHIPSSVVDSIQ
;
A
#
# COMPACT_ATOMS: atom_id res chain seq x y z
N LYS A 1 20.86 3.90 18.48
CA LYS A 1 22.19 4.62 18.40
C LYS A 1 22.14 6.00 19.05
N SER A 2 21.01 6.72 19.03
CA SER A 2 20.88 8.08 19.59
C SER A 2 21.10 8.14 21.11
N GLN A 3 20.72 7.12 21.87
CA GLN A 3 20.89 7.07 23.34
C GLN A 3 22.37 7.02 23.80
N ALA A 4 23.28 6.65 22.93
CA ALA A 4 24.71 6.66 23.22
C ALA A 4 25.39 8.01 22.91
N LEU A 5 24.66 8.95 22.33
CA LEU A 5 25.15 10.28 22.01
C LEU A 5 24.76 11.29 23.11
N PRO A 6 25.53 12.38 23.29
CA PRO A 6 25.13 13.45 24.18
C PRO A 6 23.73 13.99 23.85
N GLN A 7 22.88 14.09 24.84
CA GLN A 7 21.53 14.65 24.74
C GLN A 7 21.51 16.03 25.37
N VAL A 8 21.07 17.03 24.63
CA VAL A 8 20.89 18.39 25.11
C VAL A 8 19.41 18.69 25.15
N ASN A 9 18.90 18.95 26.35
CA ASN A 9 17.51 19.32 26.55
C ASN A 9 17.46 20.73 27.11
N ALA A 10 16.66 21.63 26.52
CA ALA A 10 16.38 22.94 26.99
C ALA A 10 14.91 23.04 27.41
N THR A 11 14.64 23.48 28.61
CA THR A 11 13.29 23.71 29.11
C THR A 11 13.18 25.15 29.62
N GLY A 12 12.06 25.78 29.33
CA GLY A 12 11.73 27.11 29.82
C GLY A 12 10.31 27.15 30.36
N SER A 13 10.11 27.79 31.49
CA SER A 13 8.78 28.02 32.03
C SER A 13 8.60 29.49 32.39
N LEU A 14 7.44 30.02 32.11
CA LEU A 14 7.02 31.37 32.54
C LEU A 14 5.65 31.20 33.22
N THR A 15 5.63 31.52 34.52
CA THR A 15 4.43 31.41 35.33
C THR A 15 3.98 32.79 35.76
N TYR A 16 2.71 33.11 35.54
CA TYR A 16 2.06 34.31 36.03
C TYR A 16 1.06 33.97 37.14
N ASN A 17 1.30 34.52 38.32
CA ASN A 17 0.44 34.37 39.48
C ASN A 17 -0.37 35.65 39.68
N PRO A 18 -1.61 35.75 39.19
CA PRO A 18 -2.43 36.96 39.30
C PRO A 18 -2.78 37.29 40.77
N ILE A 19 -2.90 36.27 41.62
CA ILE A 19 -3.21 36.38 43.04
C ILE A 19 -2.04 35.82 43.82
N LEU A 20 -1.37 36.67 44.61
CA LEU A 20 -0.27 36.25 45.48
C LEU A 20 -0.84 35.60 46.75
N GLN A 21 -0.17 34.58 47.24
CA GLN A 21 -0.51 33.92 48.48
C GLN A 21 -0.28 34.89 49.67
N LEU A 22 -1.28 35.05 50.51
CA LEU A 22 -1.17 35.84 51.71
C LEU A 22 -0.58 34.97 52.85
N SER A 23 0.50 35.44 53.44
CA SER A 23 1.09 34.82 54.63
C SER A 23 0.78 35.65 55.85
N ALA A 24 0.30 34.98 56.88
CA ALA A 24 0.05 35.63 58.21
C ALA A 24 1.39 35.82 58.97
N VAL A 25 1.75 37.04 59.22
CA VAL A 25 2.96 37.41 59.98
C VAL A 25 2.54 38.03 61.29
N PRO A 26 3.16 37.65 62.43
CA PRO A 26 2.91 38.29 63.70
C PRO A 26 3.17 39.78 63.60
N GLY A 27 2.21 40.58 64.07
CA GLY A 27 2.32 42.06 64.03
C GLY A 27 3.41 42.65 64.92
N ASP A 28 3.99 41.86 65.78
CA ASP A 28 5.17 42.24 66.59
C ASP A 28 6.35 42.69 65.72
N LEU A 29 6.51 42.12 64.54
CA LEU A 29 7.55 42.51 63.60
C LEU A 29 7.32 43.85 62.87
N ALA A 30 6.10 44.34 62.93
CA ALA A 30 5.68 45.65 62.41
C ALA A 30 5.30 46.70 63.47
N GLY A 31 5.65 46.45 64.76
CA GLY A 31 5.39 47.38 65.85
C GLY A 31 3.95 47.38 66.31
N GLN A 32 3.12 46.39 66.02
CA GLN A 32 1.73 46.21 66.45
C GLN A 32 1.56 44.90 67.20
N PRO A 33 1.94 44.82 68.47
CA PRO A 33 1.85 43.60 69.26
C PRO A 33 0.41 43.11 69.41
N GLY A 34 0.19 41.80 69.25
CA GLY A 34 -1.12 41.15 69.39
C GLY A 34 -1.99 41.14 68.12
N THR A 35 -1.48 41.63 66.98
CA THR A 35 -2.18 41.60 65.69
C THR A 35 -1.54 40.65 64.72
N THR A 36 -2.32 40.16 63.77
CA THR A 36 -1.81 39.35 62.66
C THR A 36 -1.95 40.12 61.34
N LEU A 37 -0.82 40.37 60.66
CA LEU A 37 -0.77 41.08 59.41
C LEU A 37 -0.75 40.03 58.26
N LEU A 38 -1.63 40.23 57.31
CA LEU A 38 -1.63 39.44 56.07
C LEU A 38 -0.81 40.15 55.03
N ILE A 39 0.38 39.59 54.70
CA ILE A 39 1.29 40.20 53.75
C ILE A 39 1.32 39.30 52.50
N PRO A 40 1.13 39.86 51.28
CA PRO A 40 1.26 39.10 50.06
C PRO A 40 2.76 38.67 49.87
N PHE A 41 2.97 37.37 49.86
CA PHE A 41 4.29 36.77 49.66
C PHE A 41 4.38 36.12 48.28
N GLY A 42 5.41 36.48 47.51
CA GLY A 42 5.68 35.87 46.23
C GLY A 42 5.91 36.89 45.11
N GLN A 43 6.17 36.38 43.95
CA GLN A 43 6.36 37.15 42.70
C GLN A 43 5.21 36.88 41.74
N LYS A 44 4.70 37.97 41.11
CA LYS A 44 3.65 37.83 40.07
C LYS A 44 4.14 37.08 38.85
N TRP A 45 5.40 37.27 38.49
CA TRP A 45 6.05 36.61 37.39
C TRP A 45 7.19 35.78 37.92
N ASN A 46 7.22 34.50 37.50
CA ASN A 46 8.31 33.59 37.77
C ASN A 46 8.78 32.99 36.42
N SER A 47 10.02 33.17 36.07
CA SER A 47 10.61 32.59 34.88
C SER A 47 11.77 31.69 35.29
N ALA A 48 11.79 30.49 34.74
CA ALA A 48 12.88 29.56 34.91
C ALA A 48 13.30 29.00 33.53
N ALA A 49 14.58 28.94 33.29
CA ALA A 49 15.16 28.30 32.11
C ALA A 49 16.28 27.36 32.56
N SER A 50 16.29 26.17 32.01
CA SER A 50 17.34 25.20 32.27
C SER A 50 17.81 24.55 30.99
N VAL A 51 19.11 24.34 30.89
CA VAL A 51 19.74 23.54 29.81
C VAL A 51 20.46 22.38 30.47
N THR A 52 20.08 21.17 30.10
CA THR A 52 20.66 19.95 30.66
C THR A 52 21.35 19.20 29.57
N LEU A 53 22.65 18.93 29.73
CA LEU A 53 23.45 18.04 28.90
C LEU A 53 23.59 16.71 29.66
N SER A 54 23.10 15.64 29.05
CA SER A 54 23.25 14.29 29.59
C SER A 54 23.94 13.38 28.57
N GLN A 55 24.89 12.61 29.04
CA GLN A 55 25.59 11.61 28.24
C GLN A 55 25.77 10.34 29.06
N THR A 56 25.34 9.22 28.47
CA THR A 56 25.58 7.90 29.05
C THR A 56 27.06 7.52 28.86
N LEU A 57 27.82 7.44 29.92
CA LEU A 57 29.25 7.04 29.88
C LEU A 57 29.40 5.52 29.85
N PHE A 58 28.58 4.81 30.63
CA PHE A 58 28.59 3.35 30.67
C PHE A 58 27.16 2.84 31.00
N ASP A 59 26.65 2.00 30.08
CA ASP A 59 25.40 1.28 30.31
C ASP A 59 25.42 -0.04 29.52
N LYS A 60 25.27 -1.15 30.22
CA LYS A 60 25.23 -2.49 29.63
C LYS A 60 24.07 -2.64 28.62
N SER A 61 22.98 -1.93 28.83
CA SER A 61 21.82 -1.93 27.94
C SER A 61 22.17 -1.39 26.54
N VAL A 62 23.06 -0.38 26.45
CA VAL A 62 23.52 0.18 25.18
C VAL A 62 24.28 -0.86 24.36
N PHE A 63 25.14 -1.66 24.97
CA PHE A 63 25.87 -2.73 24.28
C PHE A 63 24.92 -3.83 23.79
N THR A 64 23.95 -4.21 24.62
CA THR A 64 22.91 -5.19 24.23
C THR A 64 22.05 -4.66 23.09
N ALA A 65 21.64 -3.39 23.15
CA ALA A 65 20.88 -2.74 22.09
C ALA A 65 21.67 -2.62 20.76
N LEU A 66 22.98 -2.37 20.83
CA LEU A 66 23.85 -2.38 19.64
C LEU A 66 23.92 -3.77 18.99
N LYS A 67 24.05 -4.83 19.80
CA LYS A 67 24.03 -6.20 19.31
C LYS A 67 22.66 -6.57 18.72
N ALA A 68 21.57 -6.20 19.38
CA ALA A 68 20.22 -6.39 18.87
C ALA A 68 19.99 -5.60 17.55
N ALA A 69 20.51 -4.38 17.44
CA ALA A 69 20.41 -3.60 16.21
C ALA A 69 21.13 -4.25 15.02
N LYS A 70 22.27 -4.94 15.27
CA LYS A 70 22.96 -5.72 14.24
C LYS A 70 22.09 -6.89 13.76
N THR A 71 21.55 -7.68 14.68
CA THR A 71 20.66 -8.81 14.35
C THR A 71 19.38 -8.32 13.66
N THR A 72 18.83 -7.18 14.07
CA THR A 72 17.67 -6.56 13.40
C THR A 72 18.00 -6.18 11.96
N ARG A 73 19.19 -5.69 11.69
CA ARG A 73 19.64 -5.40 10.32
C ARG A 73 19.70 -6.68 9.47
N GLU A 74 20.33 -7.72 9.99
CA GLU A 74 20.40 -9.04 9.32
C GLU A 74 18.98 -9.60 9.04
N TYR A 75 18.05 -9.44 9.99
CA TYR A 75 16.65 -9.80 9.80
C TYR A 75 16.00 -9.04 8.63
N TYR A 76 16.19 -7.73 8.54
CA TYR A 76 15.63 -6.94 7.45
C TYR A 76 16.28 -7.23 6.10
N ASP A 77 17.58 -7.56 6.06
CA ASP A 77 18.26 -7.99 4.83
C ASP A 77 17.66 -9.32 4.30
N ILE A 78 17.37 -10.28 5.19
CA ILE A 78 16.68 -11.53 4.84
C ILE A 78 15.22 -11.26 4.41
N LEU A 79 14.52 -10.39 5.13
CA LEU A 79 13.13 -10.03 4.81
C LEU A 79 13.02 -9.34 3.44
N ALA A 80 14.00 -8.53 3.06
CA ALA A 80 14.05 -7.92 1.74
C ALA A 80 14.17 -9.00 0.65
N GLY A 81 15.10 -9.97 0.81
CA GLY A 81 15.22 -11.10 -0.12
C GLY A 81 13.93 -11.93 -0.23
N PHE A 82 13.27 -12.20 0.89
CA PHE A 82 11.97 -12.89 0.88
C PHE A 82 10.87 -12.10 0.13
N THR A 83 10.87 -10.77 0.29
CA THR A 83 9.93 -9.90 -0.44
C THR A 83 10.20 -9.95 -1.95
N ASP A 84 11.47 -9.95 -2.36
CA ASP A 84 11.84 -10.08 -3.77
C ASP A 84 11.34 -11.40 -4.37
N GLU A 85 11.50 -12.52 -3.64
CA GLU A 85 10.99 -13.83 -4.08
C GLU A 85 9.45 -13.83 -4.21
N GLN A 86 8.74 -13.19 -3.28
CA GLN A 86 7.28 -13.06 -3.37
C GLN A 86 6.84 -12.24 -4.59
N VAL A 87 7.54 -11.16 -4.91
CA VAL A 87 7.25 -10.36 -6.10
C VAL A 87 7.48 -11.18 -7.37
N ILE A 88 8.58 -11.95 -7.44
CA ILE A 88 8.87 -12.83 -8.57
C ILE A 88 7.75 -13.86 -8.75
N GLU A 89 7.29 -14.50 -7.68
CA GLU A 89 6.19 -15.46 -7.71
C GLU A 89 4.90 -14.82 -8.24
N GLN A 90 4.54 -13.64 -7.72
CA GLN A 90 3.34 -12.91 -8.14
C GLN A 90 3.41 -12.54 -9.62
N VAL A 91 4.54 -12.02 -10.09
CA VAL A 91 4.75 -11.66 -11.49
C VAL A 91 4.66 -12.90 -12.39
N ALA A 92 5.30 -14.01 -11.98
CA ALA A 92 5.25 -15.25 -12.74
C ALA A 92 3.81 -15.82 -12.82
N SER A 93 3.10 -15.84 -11.70
CA SER A 93 1.70 -16.29 -11.65
C SER A 93 0.81 -15.44 -12.56
N GLN A 94 0.95 -14.11 -12.49
CA GLN A 94 0.20 -13.19 -13.33
C GLN A 94 0.53 -13.34 -14.81
N TYR A 95 1.80 -13.57 -15.13
CA TYR A 95 2.26 -13.83 -16.51
C TYR A 95 1.56 -15.06 -17.11
N TYR A 96 1.53 -16.17 -16.38
CA TYR A 96 0.82 -17.38 -16.83
C TYR A 96 -0.68 -17.16 -16.98
N GLN A 97 -1.31 -16.36 -16.10
CA GLN A 97 -2.73 -16.03 -16.26
C GLN A 97 -3.00 -15.26 -17.56
N VAL A 98 -2.14 -14.30 -17.92
CA VAL A 98 -2.25 -13.60 -19.21
C VAL A 98 -2.10 -14.56 -20.38
N LEU A 99 -1.15 -15.50 -20.34
CA LEU A 99 -0.97 -16.51 -21.38
C LEU A 99 -2.22 -17.37 -21.55
N VAL A 100 -2.80 -17.87 -20.45
CA VAL A 100 -4.02 -18.69 -20.50
C VAL A 100 -5.17 -17.92 -21.13
N GLN A 101 -5.35 -16.64 -20.76
CA GLN A 101 -6.44 -15.83 -21.34
C GLN A 101 -6.21 -15.52 -22.82
N ARG A 102 -4.97 -15.27 -23.25
CA ARG A 102 -4.64 -15.12 -24.68
C ARG A 102 -4.94 -16.40 -25.45
N GLN A 103 -4.63 -17.56 -24.87
CA GLN A 103 -4.97 -18.84 -25.50
C GLN A 103 -6.49 -19.05 -25.63
N GLN A 104 -7.25 -18.61 -24.65
CA GLN A 104 -8.73 -18.61 -24.72
C GLN A 104 -9.25 -17.72 -25.86
N LEU A 105 -8.57 -16.61 -26.19
CA LEU A 105 -8.91 -15.78 -27.35
C LEU A 105 -8.72 -16.55 -28.65
N VAL A 106 -7.62 -17.30 -28.79
CA VAL A 106 -7.38 -18.13 -29.99
C VAL A 106 -8.49 -19.18 -30.16
N VAL A 107 -8.91 -19.80 -29.06
CA VAL A 107 -10.00 -20.81 -29.09
C VAL A 107 -11.32 -20.16 -29.49
N ILE A 108 -11.67 -19.00 -28.93
CA ILE A 108 -12.94 -18.34 -29.26
C ILE A 108 -12.94 -17.83 -30.72
N ASP A 109 -11.80 -17.36 -31.23
CA ASP A 109 -11.65 -16.95 -32.63
C ASP A 109 -11.86 -18.14 -33.58
N SER A 110 -11.33 -19.30 -33.25
CA SER A 110 -11.56 -20.57 -34.00
C SER A 110 -13.06 -20.94 -33.97
N ASN A 111 -13.73 -20.84 -32.81
CA ASN A 111 -15.15 -21.13 -32.68
C ASN A 111 -16.01 -20.15 -33.50
N ILE A 112 -15.65 -18.86 -33.52
CA ILE A 112 -16.32 -17.85 -34.34
C ILE A 112 -16.16 -18.19 -35.83
N ALA A 113 -14.97 -18.58 -36.26
CA ALA A 113 -14.72 -18.96 -37.65
C ALA A 113 -15.57 -20.17 -38.07
N ILE A 114 -15.63 -21.20 -37.23
CA ILE A 114 -16.47 -22.40 -37.47
C ILE A 114 -17.95 -22.03 -37.48
N THR A 115 -18.42 -21.31 -36.50
CA THR A 115 -19.84 -20.90 -36.39
C THR A 115 -20.27 -20.01 -37.57
N THR A 116 -19.36 -19.15 -38.05
CA THR A 116 -19.59 -18.34 -39.24
C THR A 116 -19.78 -19.20 -40.49
N ARG A 117 -18.98 -20.24 -40.66
CA ARG A 117 -19.12 -21.18 -41.77
C ARG A 117 -20.47 -21.93 -41.70
N VAL A 118 -20.82 -22.43 -40.51
CA VAL A 118 -22.13 -23.11 -40.29
C VAL A 118 -23.30 -22.17 -40.56
N LYS A 119 -23.25 -20.93 -40.07
CA LYS A 119 -24.26 -19.90 -40.35
C LYS A 119 -24.41 -19.68 -41.87
N ASN A 120 -23.31 -19.56 -42.59
CA ASN A 120 -23.33 -19.36 -44.07
C ASN A 120 -23.95 -20.55 -44.81
N ILE A 121 -23.70 -21.79 -44.37
CA ILE A 121 -24.34 -23.00 -44.92
C ILE A 121 -25.83 -22.97 -44.69
N ILE A 122 -26.28 -22.72 -43.46
CA ILE A 122 -27.70 -22.63 -43.08
C ILE A 122 -28.41 -21.50 -43.88
N GLU A 123 -27.75 -20.37 -44.06
CA GLU A 123 -28.26 -19.24 -44.84
C GLU A 123 -28.46 -19.61 -46.31
N GLY A 124 -27.50 -20.35 -46.90
CA GLY A 124 -27.62 -20.88 -48.24
C GLY A 124 -28.80 -21.91 -48.38
N GLN A 125 -28.93 -22.81 -47.41
CA GLN A 125 -30.05 -23.77 -47.38
C GLN A 125 -31.38 -23.07 -47.21
N TYR A 126 -31.47 -22.04 -46.36
CA TYR A 126 -32.70 -21.25 -46.19
C TYR A 126 -33.10 -20.52 -47.48
N LYS A 127 -32.14 -19.91 -48.20
CA LYS A 127 -32.40 -19.26 -49.49
C LYS A 127 -32.97 -20.23 -50.54
N ASN A 128 -32.58 -21.52 -50.49
CA ASN A 128 -33.07 -22.57 -51.35
C ASN A 128 -34.29 -23.32 -50.80
N GLY A 129 -34.91 -22.87 -49.73
CA GLY A 129 -36.11 -23.48 -49.11
C GLY A 129 -35.82 -24.77 -48.32
N LEU A 130 -34.54 -25.13 -48.07
CA LEU A 130 -34.10 -26.40 -47.46
C LEU A 130 -33.94 -26.27 -45.92
N ALA A 131 -33.91 -25.05 -45.39
CA ALA A 131 -33.82 -24.80 -43.93
C ALA A 131 -34.90 -23.84 -43.45
N LYS A 132 -35.26 -23.92 -42.19
CA LYS A 132 -36.25 -23.03 -41.56
C LYS A 132 -35.59 -21.71 -41.14
N LYS A 133 -36.39 -20.64 -41.18
CA LYS A 133 -35.94 -19.31 -40.71
C LYS A 133 -35.44 -19.35 -39.24
N ILE A 134 -36.08 -20.15 -38.40
CA ILE A 134 -35.72 -20.28 -36.99
C ILE A 134 -34.27 -20.81 -36.81
N ASP A 135 -33.81 -21.71 -37.69
CA ASP A 135 -32.46 -22.30 -37.63
C ASP A 135 -31.41 -21.26 -38.03
N LEU A 136 -31.73 -20.45 -39.05
CA LEU A 136 -30.89 -19.32 -39.44
C LEU A 136 -30.79 -18.28 -38.29
N ASP A 137 -31.92 -17.89 -37.69
CA ASP A 137 -31.96 -16.91 -36.63
C ASP A 137 -31.22 -17.41 -35.37
N ARG A 138 -31.36 -18.69 -35.00
CA ARG A 138 -30.56 -19.32 -33.94
C ARG A 138 -29.08 -19.28 -34.21
N SER A 139 -28.66 -19.56 -35.43
CA SER A 139 -27.24 -19.53 -35.79
C SER A 139 -26.64 -18.10 -35.74
N ARG A 140 -27.44 -17.09 -36.13
CA ARG A 140 -27.08 -15.68 -36.03
C ARG A 140 -26.92 -15.24 -34.58
N VAL A 141 -27.88 -15.60 -33.71
CA VAL A 141 -27.82 -15.28 -32.27
C VAL A 141 -26.61 -15.95 -31.64
N ASN A 142 -26.32 -17.22 -31.97
CA ASN A 142 -25.14 -17.91 -31.44
C ASN A 142 -23.84 -17.21 -31.84
N LEU A 143 -23.71 -16.81 -33.12
CA LEU A 143 -22.56 -16.05 -33.61
C LEU A 143 -22.41 -14.72 -32.88
N SER A 144 -23.51 -13.99 -32.71
CA SER A 144 -23.51 -12.71 -31.98
C SER A 144 -23.06 -12.87 -30.52
N ASN A 145 -23.53 -13.94 -29.84
CA ASN A 145 -23.12 -14.26 -28.48
C ASN A 145 -21.61 -14.58 -28.38
N LEU A 146 -21.06 -15.33 -29.34
CA LEU A 146 -19.64 -15.61 -29.37
C LEU A 146 -18.82 -14.34 -29.60
N GLN A 147 -19.28 -13.44 -30.47
CA GLN A 147 -18.61 -12.15 -30.71
C GLN A 147 -18.65 -11.26 -29.46
N ALA A 148 -19.75 -11.20 -28.75
CA ALA A 148 -19.86 -10.49 -27.49
C ALA A 148 -18.91 -11.07 -26.43
N ARG A 149 -18.85 -12.40 -26.33
CA ARG A 149 -17.94 -13.09 -25.42
C ARG A 149 -16.48 -12.83 -25.76
N ARG A 150 -16.13 -12.77 -27.06
CA ARG A 150 -14.80 -12.40 -27.53
C ARG A 150 -14.41 -11.00 -27.04
N GLN A 151 -15.32 -10.02 -27.16
CA GLN A 151 -15.06 -8.65 -26.70
C GLN A 151 -14.85 -8.58 -25.18
N GLN A 152 -15.63 -9.31 -24.41
CA GLN A 152 -15.43 -9.42 -22.96
C GLN A 152 -14.06 -10.01 -22.63
N LEU A 153 -13.63 -11.04 -23.35
CA LEU A 153 -12.34 -11.69 -23.13
C LEU A 153 -11.19 -10.77 -23.55
N LEU A 154 -11.31 -9.98 -24.60
CA LEU A 154 -10.32 -8.96 -24.97
C LEU A 154 -10.12 -7.94 -23.86
N ASN A 155 -11.21 -7.45 -23.27
CA ASN A 155 -11.15 -6.51 -22.16
C ASN A 155 -10.51 -7.16 -20.92
N ALA A 156 -10.79 -8.43 -20.66
CA ALA A 156 -10.20 -9.18 -19.57
C ALA A 156 -8.68 -9.38 -19.77
N VAL A 157 -8.24 -9.72 -20.98
CA VAL A 157 -6.80 -9.82 -21.31
C VAL A 157 -6.10 -8.49 -21.08
N GLN A 158 -6.67 -7.40 -21.55
CA GLN A 158 -6.09 -6.07 -21.37
C GLN A 158 -5.99 -5.68 -19.89
N LEU A 159 -7.00 -6.01 -19.09
CA LEU A 159 -6.96 -5.80 -17.65
C LEU A 159 -5.83 -6.59 -17.00
N GLN A 160 -5.68 -7.88 -17.33
CA GLN A 160 -4.62 -8.73 -16.77
C GLN A 160 -3.22 -8.29 -17.19
N GLU A 161 -3.06 -7.81 -18.43
CA GLU A 161 -1.80 -7.20 -18.89
C GLU A 161 -1.46 -5.92 -18.12
N ASN A 162 -2.45 -5.10 -17.80
CA ASN A 162 -2.25 -3.91 -16.98
C ASN A 162 -1.86 -4.27 -15.54
N VAL A 163 -2.48 -5.31 -14.96
CA VAL A 163 -2.08 -5.84 -13.63
C VAL A 163 -0.63 -6.36 -13.67
N LEU A 164 -0.25 -7.09 -14.73
CA LEU A 164 1.12 -7.55 -14.91
C LEU A 164 2.11 -6.37 -14.96
N LYS A 165 1.81 -5.33 -15.75
CA LYS A 165 2.62 -4.10 -15.82
C LYS A 165 2.77 -3.43 -14.46
N PHE A 166 1.68 -3.34 -13.71
CA PHE A 166 1.68 -2.79 -12.37
C PHE A 166 2.59 -3.58 -11.42
N LEU A 167 2.50 -4.91 -11.41
CA LEU A 167 3.37 -5.77 -10.59
C LEU A 167 4.85 -5.65 -10.98
N MET A 168 5.13 -5.42 -12.26
CA MET A 168 6.49 -5.19 -12.77
C MET A 168 6.99 -3.76 -12.51
N GLY A 169 6.17 -2.86 -11.99
CA GLY A 169 6.53 -1.46 -11.74
C GLY A 169 6.72 -0.62 -13.01
N ILE A 170 6.18 -1.05 -14.16
CA ILE A 170 6.27 -0.32 -15.44
C ILE A 170 4.97 0.43 -15.74
N SER A 171 5.08 1.49 -16.55
CA SER A 171 3.90 2.27 -16.97
C SER A 171 2.90 1.41 -17.73
N ILE A 172 1.60 1.63 -17.48
CA ILE A 172 0.49 0.97 -18.18
C ILE A 172 0.52 1.24 -19.69
N GLU A 173 1.06 2.40 -20.10
CA GLU A 173 1.18 2.79 -21.50
C GLU A 173 2.31 2.05 -22.23
N THR A 174 3.25 1.44 -21.51
CA THR A 174 4.36 0.71 -22.12
C THR A 174 3.85 -0.55 -22.81
N PRO A 175 4.09 -0.72 -24.12
CA PRO A 175 3.72 -1.96 -24.82
C PRO A 175 4.59 -3.11 -24.30
N ILE A 176 3.94 -4.21 -23.89
CA ILE A 176 4.65 -5.46 -23.55
C ILE A 176 4.44 -6.49 -24.65
N HIS A 177 5.53 -7.14 -25.04
CA HIS A 177 5.47 -8.27 -25.94
C HIS A 177 5.62 -9.56 -25.14
N ILE A 178 4.57 -10.36 -25.13
CA ILE A 178 4.58 -11.69 -24.51
C ILE A 178 4.71 -12.71 -25.62
N PRO A 179 5.85 -13.41 -25.71
CA PRO A 179 6.07 -14.39 -26.79
C PRO A 179 5.10 -15.57 -26.65
N SER A 180 4.52 -15.99 -27.77
CA SER A 180 3.62 -17.15 -27.86
C SER A 180 4.36 -18.49 -27.69
N SER A 181 5.67 -18.50 -27.94
CA SER A 181 6.52 -19.70 -27.94
C SER A 181 6.64 -20.41 -26.58
N VAL A 182 6.28 -19.73 -25.48
CA VAL A 182 6.29 -20.35 -24.14
C VAL A 182 5.21 -21.42 -24.01
N VAL A 183 4.10 -21.30 -24.75
CA VAL A 183 3.02 -22.31 -24.75
C VAL A 183 3.44 -23.55 -25.53
N ASP A 184 4.21 -23.38 -26.59
CA ASP A 184 4.67 -24.49 -27.46
C ASP A 184 5.79 -25.34 -26.80
N SER A 185 6.48 -24.79 -25.79
CA SER A 185 7.56 -25.48 -25.06
C SER A 185 7.07 -26.33 -23.87
N ILE A 186 5.76 -26.31 -23.56
CA ILE A 186 5.17 -27.06 -22.44
C ILE A 186 4.43 -28.33 -22.94
N GLN A 187 4.32 -28.52 -24.24
CA GLN A 187 3.84 -29.75 -24.85
C GLN A 187 5.01 -30.74 -25.11
#